data_8c2b788d1043e5768b99dae8b17fca13
#
_entry.id   8c2b788d1043e5768b99dae8b17fca13
#
_cell.length_a   1.000
_cell.length_b   1.000
_cell.length_c   1.000
_cell.angle_alpha   90.00
_cell.angle_beta   90.00
_cell.angle_gamma   90.00
#
_symmetry.space_group_name_H-M   'P 1'
#
loop_
_entity.id
_entity.type
_entity.pdbx_description
1 polymer ?
#
loop_
_entity_poly.entity_id
_entity_poly.type
_entity_poly.pdbx_seq_one_letter_code
_entity_poly.pdbx_strand_id
1 'polypeptide(L)'
;MAEADIYISVDLEADGPIPGPFSMLAVGLCVAGRFDGKRYEARDPEERSLYLELAPISDRFDPEALRVSALNRERLRSEGADPLEGMRRIGEWIAASGSGERPVICAYPASFDWLFLYWYLERFAPDTNPLGFSSCLDMKSMYAAKAGVSLAEAGRDQLPDELRSDRAHTHNALDDAIEQAEIFSKLFIWQA
;
A
#
# COMPACT_ATOMS: atom_id res chain seq x y z
N MET A 1 13.90 -12.35 -21.73
CA MET A 1 13.00 -12.97 -20.75
C MET A 1 12.06 -11.86 -20.28
N ALA A 2 10.80 -12.13 -19.99
CA ALA A 2 9.95 -11.12 -19.39
C ALA A 2 10.57 -10.73 -18.02
N GLU A 3 10.59 -9.42 -17.74
CA GLU A 3 11.03 -8.90 -16.45
C GLU A 3 10.07 -9.41 -15.37
N ALA A 4 10.59 -9.90 -14.26
CA ALA A 4 9.75 -10.37 -13.17
C ALA A 4 9.16 -9.17 -12.40
N ASP A 5 7.99 -9.35 -11.81
CA ASP A 5 7.37 -8.38 -10.93
C ASP A 5 7.68 -8.70 -9.46
N ILE A 6 7.98 -7.68 -8.66
CA ILE A 6 8.00 -7.74 -7.21
C ILE A 6 6.77 -6.97 -6.68
N TYR A 7 5.88 -7.68 -5.98
CA TYR A 7 4.65 -7.10 -5.43
C TYR A 7 4.91 -6.56 -4.04
N ILE A 8 4.54 -5.31 -3.85
CA ILE A 8 4.68 -4.57 -2.60
C ILE A 8 3.29 -4.18 -2.13
N SER A 9 2.85 -4.74 -1.03
CA SER A 9 1.62 -4.33 -0.38
C SER A 9 1.82 -2.98 0.30
N VAL A 10 0.85 -2.10 0.16
CA VAL A 10 0.82 -0.79 0.79
C VAL A 10 -0.52 -0.57 1.49
N ASP A 11 -0.45 0.05 2.65
CA ASP A 11 -1.58 0.67 3.31
C ASP A 11 -1.14 2.02 3.86
N LEU A 12 -2.03 3.01 3.90
CA LEU A 12 -1.69 4.32 4.40
C LEU A 12 -2.83 4.97 5.19
N GLU A 13 -2.43 5.86 6.09
CA GLU A 13 -3.34 6.71 6.85
C GLU A 13 -3.22 8.16 6.39
N ALA A 14 -4.36 8.79 6.12
CA ALA A 14 -4.41 10.17 5.67
C ALA A 14 -5.41 10.98 6.48
N ASP A 15 -5.24 12.30 6.48
CA ASP A 15 -6.15 13.23 7.15
C ASP A 15 -7.28 13.76 6.24
N GLY A 16 -7.57 13.04 5.14
CA GLY A 16 -8.67 13.35 4.25
C GLY A 16 -8.61 12.56 2.92
N PRO A 17 -9.57 12.80 2.00
CA PRO A 17 -9.84 11.88 0.90
C PRO A 17 -8.92 12.00 -0.32
N ILE A 18 -8.13 13.07 -0.46
CA ILE A 18 -7.26 13.31 -1.63
C ILE A 18 -5.95 13.99 -1.25
N PRO A 19 -4.81 13.65 -1.89
CA PRO A 19 -3.53 14.31 -1.61
C PRO A 19 -3.52 15.76 -2.09
N GLY A 20 -2.63 16.55 -1.51
CA GLY A 20 -2.47 17.98 -1.78
C GLY A 20 -3.23 18.84 -0.79
N PRO A 21 -4.58 18.91 -0.86
CA PRO A 21 -5.36 19.54 0.21
C PRO A 21 -5.24 18.81 1.55
N PHE A 22 -5.08 17.50 1.52
CA PHE A 22 -4.95 16.63 2.68
C PHE A 22 -3.61 15.90 2.69
N SER A 23 -3.20 15.45 3.86
CA SER A 23 -1.89 14.89 4.10
C SER A 23 -1.95 13.37 4.27
N MET A 24 -0.97 12.66 3.69
CA MET A 24 -0.61 11.32 4.14
C MET A 24 0.12 11.47 5.48
N LEU A 25 -0.34 10.78 6.50
CA LEU A 25 0.20 10.86 7.86
C LEU A 25 1.05 9.65 8.25
N ALA A 26 0.70 8.48 7.74
CA ALA A 26 1.50 7.27 7.91
C ALA A 26 1.40 6.40 6.67
N VAL A 27 2.41 5.58 6.44
CA VAL A 27 2.44 4.59 5.37
C VAL A 27 3.19 3.35 5.83
N GLY A 28 2.61 2.19 5.55
CA GLY A 28 3.20 0.88 5.71
C GLY A 28 3.40 0.21 4.36
N LEU A 29 4.56 -0.39 4.16
CA LEU A 29 4.88 -1.17 2.97
C LEU A 29 5.51 -2.49 3.38
N CYS A 30 5.20 -3.56 2.67
CA CYS A 30 5.91 -4.83 2.82
C CYS A 30 5.94 -5.59 1.50
N VAL A 31 6.94 -6.47 1.33
CA VAL A 31 7.03 -7.32 0.14
C VAL A 31 6.09 -8.50 0.28
N ALA A 32 5.09 -8.57 -0.61
CA ALA A 32 4.12 -9.67 -0.63
C ALA A 32 4.61 -10.91 -1.40
N GLY A 33 5.33 -10.71 -2.50
CA GLY A 33 5.79 -11.82 -3.31
C GLY A 33 6.40 -11.40 -4.65
N ARG A 34 6.80 -12.39 -5.42
CA ARG A 34 7.44 -12.24 -6.73
C ARG A 34 6.73 -13.09 -7.78
N PHE A 35 6.62 -12.60 -9.00
CA PHE A 35 6.08 -13.33 -10.14
C PHE A 35 7.01 -13.22 -11.35
N ASP A 36 7.46 -14.34 -11.88
CA ASP A 36 8.40 -14.38 -13.01
C ASP A 36 7.69 -14.57 -14.38
N GLY A 37 6.38 -14.39 -14.42
CA GLY A 37 5.55 -14.63 -15.60
C GLY A 37 5.02 -16.07 -15.69
N LYS A 38 5.44 -16.96 -14.79
CA LYS A 38 5.00 -18.36 -14.73
C LYS A 38 4.61 -18.80 -13.33
N ARG A 39 5.41 -18.43 -12.33
CA ARG A 39 5.24 -18.86 -10.96
C ARG A 39 5.22 -17.65 -10.03
N TYR A 40 4.25 -17.63 -9.14
CA TYR A 40 4.21 -16.72 -7.99
C TYR A 40 4.93 -17.36 -6.80
N GLU A 41 5.77 -16.58 -6.16
CA GLU A 41 6.50 -16.95 -4.93
C GLU A 41 6.12 -15.95 -3.84
N ALA A 42 5.32 -16.40 -2.88
CA ALA A 42 5.02 -15.58 -1.69
C ALA A 42 6.29 -15.28 -0.89
N ARG A 43 6.36 -14.11 -0.29
CA ARG A 43 7.40 -13.71 0.66
C ARG A 43 6.79 -13.53 2.04
N ASP A 44 7.59 -13.72 3.07
CA ASP A 44 7.19 -13.32 4.41
C ASP A 44 7.18 -11.79 4.47
N PRO A 45 6.00 -11.16 4.67
CA PRO A 45 5.91 -9.70 4.65
C PRO A 45 6.64 -9.04 5.82
N GLU A 46 6.92 -9.75 6.92
CA GLU A 46 7.67 -9.21 8.06
C GLU A 46 9.18 -9.12 7.77
N GLU A 47 9.74 -10.00 6.92
CA GLU A 47 11.17 -9.99 6.62
C GLU A 47 11.61 -8.70 5.91
N ARG A 48 10.71 -8.10 5.11
CA ARG A 48 11.00 -6.86 4.40
C ARG A 48 9.82 -5.92 4.42
N SER A 49 9.81 -5.04 5.40
CA SER A 49 8.77 -4.06 5.62
C SER A 49 9.34 -2.68 5.95
N LEU A 50 8.52 -1.64 5.82
CA LEU A 50 8.82 -0.26 6.17
C LEU A 50 7.57 0.40 6.75
N TYR A 51 7.72 1.06 7.88
CA TYR A 51 6.72 1.99 8.43
C TYR A 51 7.31 3.38 8.54
N LEU A 52 6.52 4.39 8.17
CA LEU A 52 6.93 5.77 8.25
C LEU A 52 5.75 6.67 8.60
N GLU A 53 5.93 7.55 9.58
CA GLU A 53 5.04 8.65 9.88
C GLU A 53 5.58 9.95 9.29
N LEU A 54 4.68 10.76 8.72
CA LEU A 54 5.02 11.98 8.00
C LEU A 54 4.44 13.21 8.67
N ALA A 55 5.15 14.32 8.56
CA ALA A 55 4.61 15.61 8.91
C ALA A 55 3.50 16.02 7.92
N PRO A 56 2.38 16.61 8.41
CA PRO A 56 1.32 17.10 7.54
C PRO A 56 1.80 18.20 6.58
N ILE A 57 1.33 18.16 5.33
CA ILE A 57 1.70 19.11 4.27
C ILE A 57 0.76 20.33 4.17
N SER A 58 -0.35 20.33 4.88
CA SER A 58 -1.34 21.40 4.89
C SER A 58 -1.95 21.58 6.27
N ASP A 59 -2.73 22.63 6.48
CA ASP A 59 -3.51 22.81 7.71
C ASP A 59 -4.90 22.18 7.63
N ARG A 60 -5.33 21.79 6.44
CA ARG A 60 -6.63 21.19 6.21
C ARG A 60 -6.61 19.71 6.64
N PHE A 61 -7.65 19.30 7.33
CA PHE A 61 -7.88 17.91 7.72
C PHE A 61 -9.38 17.62 7.86
N ASP A 62 -9.75 16.35 7.76
CA ASP A 62 -11.06 15.83 8.07
C ASP A 62 -11.02 15.19 9.48
N PRO A 63 -11.80 15.71 10.45
CA PRO A 63 -11.82 15.13 11.80
C PRO A 63 -12.25 13.65 11.83
N GLU A 64 -13.08 13.21 10.89
CA GLU A 64 -13.50 11.82 10.83
C GLU A 64 -12.36 10.90 10.37
N ALA A 65 -11.57 11.31 9.38
CA ALA A 65 -10.38 10.57 8.96
C ALA A 65 -9.37 10.41 10.12
N LEU A 66 -9.14 11.48 10.88
CA LEU A 66 -8.27 11.42 12.07
C LEU A 66 -8.82 10.51 13.18
N ARG A 67 -10.15 10.42 13.31
CA ARG A 67 -10.77 9.53 14.29
C ARG A 67 -10.57 8.05 13.92
N VAL A 68 -10.56 7.73 12.64
CA VAL A 68 -10.35 6.36 12.13
C VAL A 68 -8.90 5.93 12.34
N SER A 69 -7.95 6.73 11.89
CA SER A 69 -6.52 6.41 12.00
C SER A 69 -5.98 6.49 13.43
N ALA A 70 -6.67 7.20 14.33
CA ALA A 70 -6.23 7.51 15.71
C ALA A 70 -4.83 8.18 15.80
N LEU A 71 -4.30 8.71 14.70
CA LEU A 71 -3.02 9.40 14.67
C LEU A 71 -3.11 10.80 15.28
N ASN A 72 -2.10 11.15 16.09
CA ASN A 72 -2.00 12.48 16.66
C ASN A 72 -1.30 13.43 15.66
N ARG A 73 -2.10 14.16 14.89
CA ARG A 73 -1.63 15.07 13.85
C ARG A 73 -0.73 16.19 14.40
N GLU A 74 -0.99 16.70 15.61
CA GLU A 74 -0.15 17.76 16.23
C GLU A 74 1.23 17.19 16.60
N ARG A 75 1.30 15.97 17.11
CA ARG A 75 2.57 15.28 17.31
C ARG A 75 3.32 15.14 15.97
N LEU A 76 2.64 14.71 14.92
CA LEU A 76 3.25 14.51 13.61
C LEU A 76 3.78 15.81 12.97
N ARG A 77 3.25 16.98 13.33
CA ARG A 77 3.83 18.26 12.87
C ARG A 77 5.29 18.45 13.30
N SER A 78 5.65 17.95 14.48
CA SER A 78 6.98 18.13 15.05
C SER A 78 7.86 16.89 15.02
N GLU A 79 7.27 15.69 14.98
CA GLU A 79 7.98 14.43 15.08
C GLU A 79 7.92 13.59 13.79
N GLY A 80 6.94 13.85 12.92
CA GLY A 80 6.82 13.18 11.63
C GLY A 80 7.99 13.52 10.71
N ALA A 81 8.37 12.56 9.87
CA ALA A 81 9.42 12.79 8.88
C ALA A 81 9.00 13.90 7.90
N ASP A 82 9.96 14.72 7.49
CA ASP A 82 9.75 15.66 6.40
C ASP A 82 9.29 14.90 5.14
N PRO A 83 8.25 15.35 4.41
CA PRO A 83 7.70 14.64 3.26
C PRO A 83 8.71 14.37 2.15
N LEU A 84 9.65 15.28 1.89
CA LEU A 84 10.70 15.08 0.88
C LEU A 84 11.64 13.94 1.30
N GLU A 85 12.13 13.98 2.54
CA GLU A 85 13.04 12.95 3.06
C GLU A 85 12.30 11.60 3.22
N GLY A 86 11.05 11.63 3.68
CA GLY A 86 10.20 10.44 3.79
C GLY A 86 9.99 9.75 2.45
N MET A 87 9.62 10.51 1.41
CA MET A 87 9.40 9.95 0.07
C MET A 87 10.69 9.47 -0.59
N ARG A 88 11.81 10.16 -0.37
CA ARG A 88 13.11 9.67 -0.84
C ARG A 88 13.43 8.29 -0.25
N ARG A 89 13.26 8.12 1.05
CA ARG A 89 13.45 6.82 1.73
C ARG A 89 12.53 5.75 1.20
N ILE A 90 11.25 6.07 0.96
CA ILE A 90 10.27 5.14 0.40
C ILE A 90 10.66 4.73 -1.02
N GLY A 91 11.01 5.69 -1.90
CA GLY A 91 11.45 5.39 -3.26
C GLY A 91 12.68 4.49 -3.30
N GLU A 92 13.70 4.80 -2.48
CA GLU A 92 14.91 3.98 -2.33
C GLU A 92 14.59 2.57 -1.79
N TRP A 93 13.69 2.47 -0.81
CA TRP A 93 13.27 1.18 -0.25
C TRP A 93 12.54 0.33 -1.29
N ILE A 94 11.61 0.92 -2.06
CA ILE A 94 10.90 0.24 -3.15
C ILE A 94 11.90 -0.25 -4.21
N ALA A 95 12.81 0.61 -4.66
CA ALA A 95 13.83 0.24 -5.64
C ALA A 95 14.74 -0.89 -5.17
N ALA A 96 15.07 -0.91 -3.87
CA ALA A 96 15.90 -1.94 -3.26
C ALA A 96 15.11 -3.20 -2.83
N SER A 97 13.79 -3.25 -3.01
CA SER A 97 12.96 -4.40 -2.60
C SER A 97 13.04 -5.57 -3.57
N GLY A 98 13.41 -5.31 -4.82
CA GLY A 98 13.70 -6.32 -5.84
C GLY A 98 15.20 -6.39 -6.16
N SER A 99 15.60 -7.48 -6.80
CA SER A 99 16.96 -7.70 -7.33
C SER A 99 16.99 -7.45 -8.84
N GLY A 100 16.30 -6.39 -9.31
CA GLY A 100 16.10 -6.06 -10.71
C GLY A 100 14.71 -6.41 -11.24
N GLU A 101 13.79 -6.81 -10.39
CA GLU A 101 12.38 -6.99 -10.70
C GLU A 101 11.67 -5.62 -10.78
N ARG A 102 10.60 -5.56 -11.56
CA ARG A 102 9.74 -4.40 -11.67
C ARG A 102 8.84 -4.27 -10.43
N PRO A 103 8.89 -3.18 -9.66
CA PRO A 103 8.01 -3.00 -8.52
C PRO A 103 6.57 -2.73 -8.96
N VAL A 104 5.63 -3.42 -8.31
CA VAL A 104 4.18 -3.26 -8.48
C VAL A 104 3.54 -3.11 -7.12
N ILE A 105 2.84 -2.01 -6.91
CA ILE A 105 2.09 -1.76 -5.68
C ILE A 105 0.77 -2.53 -5.73
N CYS A 106 0.39 -3.17 -4.64
CA CYS A 106 -0.94 -3.77 -4.47
C CYS A 106 -1.59 -3.33 -3.16
N ALA A 107 -2.91 -3.10 -3.20
CA ALA A 107 -3.72 -2.73 -2.03
C ALA A 107 -5.20 -3.11 -2.21
N TYR A 108 -6.00 -3.03 -1.14
CA TYR A 108 -7.40 -3.47 -1.11
C TYR A 108 -8.36 -2.41 -0.52
N PRO A 109 -8.97 -1.51 -1.32
CA PRO A 109 -8.73 -1.24 -2.74
C PRO A 109 -7.51 -0.35 -2.95
N ALA A 110 -6.83 -0.49 -4.07
CA ALA A 110 -5.63 0.30 -4.34
C ALA A 110 -5.90 1.77 -4.73
N SER A 111 -7.13 2.13 -5.06
CA SER A 111 -7.46 3.46 -5.56
C SER A 111 -7.11 4.60 -4.61
N PHE A 112 -7.22 4.39 -3.31
CA PHE A 112 -6.88 5.38 -2.29
C PHE A 112 -5.38 5.41 -2.02
N ASP A 113 -4.79 4.26 -1.71
CA ASP A 113 -3.37 4.14 -1.37
C ASP A 113 -2.47 4.53 -2.54
N TRP A 114 -2.79 4.06 -3.74
CA TRP A 114 -2.07 4.42 -4.95
C TRP A 114 -2.12 5.91 -5.24
N LEU A 115 -3.30 6.53 -5.10
CA LEU A 115 -3.48 7.98 -5.34
C LEU A 115 -2.55 8.80 -4.45
N PHE A 116 -2.50 8.51 -3.16
CA PHE A 116 -1.65 9.22 -2.22
C PHE A 116 -0.17 8.90 -2.43
N LEU A 117 0.21 7.62 -2.46
CA LEU A 117 1.61 7.20 -2.59
C LEU A 117 2.25 7.75 -3.86
N TYR A 118 1.58 7.54 -5.01
CA TYR A 118 2.12 7.98 -6.30
C TYR A 118 2.22 9.50 -6.38
N TRP A 119 1.18 10.22 -5.93
CA TRP A 119 1.20 11.69 -5.90
C TRP A 119 2.32 12.22 -5.00
N TYR A 120 2.54 11.63 -3.83
CA TYR A 120 3.58 12.05 -2.90
C TYR A 120 4.99 11.79 -3.47
N LEU A 121 5.22 10.62 -4.08
CA LEU A 121 6.49 10.31 -4.73
C LEU A 121 6.78 11.31 -5.87
N GLU A 122 5.83 11.56 -6.76
CA GLU A 122 5.98 12.52 -7.85
C GLU A 122 6.17 13.96 -7.36
N ARG A 123 5.52 14.32 -6.24
CA ARG A 123 5.58 15.69 -5.70
C ARG A 123 6.85 15.98 -4.94
N PHE A 124 7.35 15.03 -4.16
CA PHE A 124 8.43 15.25 -3.21
C PHE A 124 9.75 14.55 -3.56
N ALA A 125 9.72 13.47 -4.30
CA ALA A 125 10.91 12.68 -4.62
C ALA A 125 10.88 12.05 -6.03
N PRO A 126 10.58 12.83 -7.10
CA PRO A 126 10.44 12.30 -8.45
C PRO A 126 11.70 11.57 -8.95
N ASP A 127 12.88 12.05 -8.54
CA ASP A 127 14.17 11.48 -8.98
C ASP A 127 14.44 10.09 -8.36
N THR A 128 13.77 9.73 -7.30
CA THR A 128 13.89 8.42 -6.63
C THR A 128 12.64 7.55 -6.77
N ASN A 129 11.63 8.02 -7.51
CA ASN A 129 10.41 7.25 -7.75
C ASN A 129 10.68 6.11 -8.75
N PRO A 130 10.67 4.82 -8.33
CA PRO A 130 10.88 3.69 -9.23
C PRO A 130 9.59 3.23 -9.90
N LEU A 131 8.43 3.83 -9.56
CA LEU A 131 7.12 3.41 -10.02
C LEU A 131 6.72 4.13 -11.31
N GLY A 132 6.33 3.37 -12.32
CA GLY A 132 5.60 3.94 -13.47
C GLY A 132 4.13 4.19 -13.10
N PHE A 133 3.47 5.08 -13.85
CA PHE A 133 2.05 5.43 -13.62
C PHE A 133 1.08 4.23 -13.64
N SER A 134 1.49 3.09 -14.16
CA SER A 134 0.70 1.84 -14.25
C SER A 134 1.22 0.73 -13.31
N SER A 135 2.15 1.04 -12.41
CA SER A 135 2.73 0.07 -11.47
C SER A 135 1.82 -0.19 -10.26
N CYS A 136 0.54 -0.44 -10.51
CA CYS A 136 -0.46 -0.67 -9.48
C CYS A 136 -1.40 -1.83 -9.86
N LEU A 137 -1.71 -2.68 -8.88
CA LEU A 137 -2.69 -3.76 -8.98
C LEU A 137 -3.73 -3.62 -7.89
N ASP A 138 -5.00 -3.44 -8.29
CA ASP A 138 -6.13 -3.37 -7.35
C ASP A 138 -6.63 -4.77 -6.99
N MET A 139 -6.47 -5.14 -5.73
CA MET A 139 -6.83 -6.46 -5.21
C MET A 139 -8.35 -6.68 -5.21
N LYS A 140 -9.13 -5.63 -4.95
CA LYS A 140 -10.59 -5.70 -4.96
C LYS A 140 -11.14 -6.04 -6.35
N SER A 141 -10.62 -5.37 -7.38
CA SER A 141 -10.97 -5.65 -8.77
C SER A 141 -10.51 -7.04 -9.21
N MET A 142 -9.32 -7.46 -8.77
CA MET A 142 -8.79 -8.79 -9.05
C MET A 142 -9.69 -9.88 -8.44
N TYR A 143 -10.12 -9.73 -7.19
CA TYR A 143 -11.05 -10.65 -6.55
C TYR A 143 -12.40 -10.67 -7.26
N ALA A 144 -13.00 -9.50 -7.53
CA ALA A 144 -14.27 -9.41 -8.23
C ALA A 144 -14.25 -10.14 -9.57
N ALA A 145 -13.19 -9.95 -10.36
CA ALA A 145 -13.02 -10.60 -11.66
C ALA A 145 -12.85 -12.12 -11.53
N LYS A 146 -12.04 -12.59 -10.57
CA LYS A 146 -11.82 -14.03 -10.35
C LYS A 146 -13.06 -14.74 -9.81
N ALA A 147 -13.76 -14.12 -8.87
CA ALA A 147 -14.97 -14.68 -8.24
C ALA A 147 -16.24 -14.52 -9.11
N GLY A 148 -16.19 -13.70 -10.16
CA GLY A 148 -17.37 -13.41 -10.98
C GLY A 148 -18.46 -12.63 -10.25
N VAL A 149 -18.07 -11.76 -9.28
CA VAL A 149 -18.99 -10.94 -8.48
C VAL A 149 -18.84 -9.45 -8.81
N SER A 150 -19.82 -8.65 -8.40
CA SER A 150 -19.75 -7.20 -8.56
C SER A 150 -18.74 -6.57 -7.59
N LEU A 151 -18.24 -5.35 -7.88
CA LEU A 151 -17.37 -4.62 -6.97
C LEU A 151 -18.05 -4.31 -5.61
N ALA A 152 -19.38 -4.22 -5.57
CA ALA A 152 -20.11 -4.04 -4.33
C ALA A 152 -20.04 -5.27 -3.41
N GLU A 153 -19.95 -6.46 -4.02
CA GLU A 153 -19.84 -7.76 -3.34
C GLU A 153 -18.37 -8.21 -3.12
N ALA A 154 -17.43 -7.37 -3.48
CA ALA A 154 -16.00 -7.64 -3.35
C ALA A 154 -15.38 -6.84 -2.18
N GLY A 155 -16.11 -6.65 -1.08
CA GLY A 155 -15.58 -6.08 0.16
C GLY A 155 -14.59 -7.04 0.83
N ARG A 156 -13.64 -6.50 1.62
CA ARG A 156 -12.69 -7.33 2.37
C ARG A 156 -13.40 -8.28 3.34
N ASP A 157 -14.48 -7.82 3.96
CA ASP A 157 -15.37 -8.59 4.85
C ASP A 157 -16.15 -9.71 4.14
N GLN A 158 -16.26 -9.63 2.82
CA GLN A 158 -16.95 -10.61 1.96
C GLN A 158 -16.02 -11.65 1.35
N LEU A 159 -14.72 -11.56 1.60
CA LEU A 159 -13.77 -12.57 1.15
C LEU A 159 -14.08 -13.93 1.79
N PRO A 160 -13.97 -15.04 1.04
CA PRO A 160 -14.07 -16.39 1.60
C PRO A 160 -12.93 -16.62 2.59
N ASP A 161 -13.17 -17.49 3.59
CA ASP A 161 -12.24 -17.72 4.70
C ASP A 161 -10.85 -18.13 4.24
N GLU A 162 -10.75 -18.88 3.16
CA GLU A 162 -9.48 -19.34 2.56
C GLU A 162 -8.60 -18.21 2.02
N LEU A 163 -9.18 -17.04 1.72
CA LEU A 163 -8.45 -15.85 1.27
C LEU A 163 -8.14 -14.87 2.40
N ARG A 164 -8.79 -14.99 3.55
CA ARG A 164 -8.58 -14.08 4.68
C ARG A 164 -7.21 -14.30 5.32
N SER A 165 -6.67 -13.24 5.88
CA SER A 165 -5.57 -13.31 6.84
C SER A 165 -6.12 -13.67 8.23
N ASP A 166 -5.29 -14.29 9.06
CA ASP A 166 -5.59 -14.49 10.48
C ASP A 166 -5.29 -13.24 11.33
N ARG A 167 -4.72 -12.19 10.72
CA ARG A 167 -4.42 -10.92 11.38
C ARG A 167 -5.65 -10.05 11.51
N ALA A 168 -5.70 -9.27 12.59
CA ALA A 168 -6.73 -8.25 12.76
C ALA A 168 -6.40 -7.01 11.93
N HIS A 169 -7.40 -6.39 11.34
CA HIS A 169 -7.30 -5.05 10.77
C HIS A 169 -7.28 -4.02 11.91
N THR A 170 -6.21 -3.23 12.01
CA THR A 170 -5.90 -2.43 13.21
C THR A 170 -5.92 -0.93 13.00
N HIS A 171 -6.02 -0.44 11.74
CA HIS A 171 -5.77 0.94 11.34
C HIS A 171 -4.35 1.41 11.70
N ASN A 172 -3.39 0.48 11.75
CA ASN A 172 -1.98 0.76 11.69
C ASN A 172 -1.49 0.41 10.29
N ALA A 173 -0.97 1.37 9.56
CA ALA A 173 -0.63 1.20 8.15
C ALA A 173 0.33 0.02 7.88
N LEU A 174 1.26 -0.29 8.79
CA LEU A 174 2.15 -1.44 8.57
C LEU A 174 1.45 -2.77 8.84
N ASP A 175 0.71 -2.88 9.94
CA ASP A 175 -0.02 -4.11 10.29
C ASP A 175 -1.03 -4.44 9.19
N ASP A 176 -1.72 -3.42 8.67
CA ASP A 176 -2.73 -3.57 7.63
C ASP A 176 -2.11 -3.86 6.25
N ALA A 177 -0.92 -3.30 5.95
CA ALA A 177 -0.16 -3.68 4.77
C ALA A 177 0.29 -5.16 4.82
N ILE A 178 0.69 -5.66 5.99
CA ILE A 178 1.07 -7.06 6.20
C ILE A 178 -0.15 -7.99 6.05
N GLU A 179 -1.28 -7.63 6.66
CA GLU A 179 -2.56 -8.35 6.46
C GLU A 179 -2.91 -8.45 4.97
N GLN A 180 -2.84 -7.34 4.25
CA GLN A 180 -3.11 -7.28 2.82
C GLN A 180 -2.14 -8.13 1.99
N ALA A 181 -0.86 -8.18 2.35
CA ALA A 181 0.15 -9.01 1.67
C ALA A 181 -0.16 -10.51 1.77
N GLU A 182 -0.65 -10.98 2.93
CA GLU A 182 -1.11 -12.36 3.12
C GLU A 182 -2.35 -12.66 2.27
N ILE A 183 -3.33 -11.76 2.25
CA ILE A 183 -4.52 -11.86 1.37
C ILE A 183 -4.08 -11.88 -0.10
N PHE A 184 -3.18 -10.97 -0.50
CA PHE A 184 -2.67 -10.90 -1.86
C PHE A 184 -2.04 -12.21 -2.31
N SER A 185 -1.19 -12.79 -1.48
CA SER A 185 -0.48 -14.03 -1.79
C SER A 185 -1.43 -15.20 -2.03
N LYS A 186 -2.50 -15.30 -1.23
CA LYS A 186 -3.56 -16.28 -1.43
C LYS A 186 -4.38 -15.99 -2.68
N LEU A 187 -4.82 -14.75 -2.84
CA LEU A 187 -5.66 -14.31 -3.96
C LEU A 187 -4.94 -14.44 -5.31
N PHE A 188 -3.64 -14.19 -5.38
CA PHE A 188 -2.89 -14.24 -6.63
C PHE A 188 -2.95 -15.61 -7.29
N ILE A 189 -2.82 -16.68 -6.52
CA ILE A 189 -2.83 -18.08 -6.98
C ILE A 189 -4.24 -18.72 -6.94
N TRP A 190 -5.19 -18.08 -6.27
CA TRP A 190 -6.54 -18.61 -6.11
C TRP A 190 -7.27 -18.75 -7.44
N GLN A 191 -8.04 -19.83 -7.56
CA GLN A 191 -8.97 -20.10 -8.68
C GLN A 191 -10.34 -20.33 -8.08
N ALA A 192 -11.33 -19.55 -8.52
CA ALA A 192 -12.73 -19.70 -8.10
C ALA A 192 -13.37 -20.97 -8.66
#